data_d1f9c620d44a00ddb86ca7a3e6431b27
#
_entry.id   d1f9c620d44a00ddb86ca7a3e6431b27
#
_cell.length_a   1.000
_cell.length_b   1.000
_cell.length_c   1.000
_cell.angle_alpha   90.00
_cell.angle_beta   90.00
_cell.angle_gamma   90.00
#
_symmetry.space_group_name_H-M   'P 1'
#
loop_
_entity.id
_entity.type
_entity.pdbx_description
1 polymer ?
#
loop_
_entity_poly.entity_id
_entity_poly.type
_entity_poly.pdbx_seq_one_letter_code
_entity_poly.pdbx_strand_id
1 'polypeptide(L)'
;MSLRINDLAPDFTAETTQGPIHFHEWIGDGWAVLFSHPKDFTPVCTTELGAVASLEKQFAQRGAKVIGLSVDPISSHSKWQSDIEEVTGYAVHYPLIGDPELKIAKLYDMLPGDAGDTSEGRTPAQNATARTVFVIGPDKRIKLTLSYPMTTGRNFDEIVRVLDSIQLTAKHRVATPANWKQGEDVIITGAVSNEEAAKVFPGYKTVKPYLRTTPQPQEEAALSK
;
A
#
# COMPACT_ATOMS: atom_id res chain seq x y z
N MET A 1 -9.33 0.58 18.07
CA MET A 1 -8.15 -0.31 18.33
C MET A 1 -7.30 -0.22 17.09
N SER A 2 -6.05 0.21 17.22
CA SER A 2 -5.17 0.43 16.07
C SER A 2 -4.81 -0.90 15.38
N LEU A 3 -4.88 -0.95 14.06
CA LEU A 3 -4.53 -2.12 13.25
C LEU A 3 -3.00 -2.32 13.22
N ARG A 4 -2.55 -3.55 13.35
CA ARG A 4 -1.13 -3.92 13.42
C ARG A 4 -0.72 -4.84 12.27
N ILE A 5 0.58 -4.95 12.05
CA ILE A 5 1.14 -5.94 11.11
C ILE A 5 0.64 -7.34 11.47
N ASN A 6 0.18 -8.09 10.49
CA ASN A 6 -0.46 -9.40 10.57
C ASN A 6 -1.90 -9.43 11.11
N ASP A 7 -2.48 -8.33 11.54
CA ASP A 7 -3.93 -8.29 11.76
C ASP A 7 -4.66 -8.57 10.44
N LEU A 8 -5.81 -9.23 10.53
CA LEU A 8 -6.70 -9.36 9.38
C LEU A 8 -7.22 -7.95 9.04
N ALA A 9 -7.03 -7.51 7.81
CA ALA A 9 -7.59 -6.26 7.32
C ALA A 9 -9.12 -6.34 7.41
N PRO A 10 -9.78 -5.38 8.08
CA PRO A 10 -11.22 -5.39 8.16
C PRO A 10 -11.88 -5.41 6.77
N ASP A 11 -12.88 -6.26 6.60
CA ASP A 11 -13.67 -6.29 5.37
C ASP A 11 -14.77 -5.24 5.42
N PHE A 12 -15.16 -4.71 4.26
CA PHE A 12 -16.20 -3.70 4.14
C PHE A 12 -16.83 -3.70 2.74
N THR A 13 -18.00 -3.11 2.64
CA THR A 13 -18.63 -2.73 1.37
C THR A 13 -18.57 -1.22 1.25
N ALA A 14 -18.23 -0.72 0.07
CA ALA A 14 -18.13 0.71 -0.20
C ALA A 14 -18.60 1.07 -1.61
N GLU A 15 -19.17 2.26 -1.74
CA GLU A 15 -19.35 2.91 -3.03
C GLU A 15 -18.04 3.57 -3.45
N THR A 16 -17.71 3.46 -4.73
CA THR A 16 -16.50 4.06 -5.31
C THR A 16 -16.81 4.79 -6.61
N THR A 17 -15.86 5.54 -7.12
CA THR A 17 -15.95 6.18 -8.46
C THR A 17 -16.14 5.17 -9.60
N GLN A 18 -15.94 3.87 -9.34
CA GLN A 18 -16.08 2.79 -10.33
C GLN A 18 -17.22 1.81 -9.99
N GLY A 19 -18.13 2.22 -9.10
CA GLY A 19 -19.24 1.40 -8.61
C GLY A 19 -18.95 0.76 -7.25
N PRO A 20 -19.94 -0.02 -6.73
CA PRO A 20 -19.81 -0.65 -5.43
C PRO A 20 -18.78 -1.77 -5.43
N ILE A 21 -18.07 -1.92 -4.31
CA ILE A 21 -17.14 -3.03 -4.08
C ILE A 21 -17.42 -3.71 -2.76
N HIS A 22 -17.11 -5.01 -2.69
CA HIS A 22 -16.86 -5.75 -1.47
C HIS A 22 -15.36 -5.97 -1.34
N PHE A 23 -14.71 -5.42 -0.32
CA PHE A 23 -13.27 -5.16 -0.34
C PHE A 23 -12.42 -6.43 -0.45
N HIS A 24 -12.72 -7.47 0.33
CA HIS A 24 -11.96 -8.71 0.25
C HIS A 24 -12.16 -9.45 -1.09
N GLU A 25 -13.37 -9.43 -1.63
CA GLU A 25 -13.65 -9.97 -2.97
C GLU A 25 -12.94 -9.15 -4.04
N TRP A 26 -12.97 -7.81 -3.91
CA TRP A 26 -12.29 -6.91 -4.83
C TRP A 26 -10.77 -7.14 -4.84
N ILE A 27 -10.12 -7.38 -3.68
CA ILE A 27 -8.70 -7.77 -3.63
C ILE A 27 -8.47 -9.08 -4.39
N GLY A 28 -9.34 -10.09 -4.22
CA GLY A 28 -9.15 -11.43 -4.78
C GLY A 28 -7.88 -12.08 -4.20
N ASP A 29 -7.14 -12.83 -5.01
CA ASP A 29 -5.90 -13.50 -4.60
C ASP A 29 -4.65 -12.62 -4.76
N GLY A 30 -4.83 -11.33 -5.00
CA GLY A 30 -3.78 -10.35 -5.20
C GLY A 30 -3.40 -9.58 -3.93
N TRP A 31 -2.62 -8.53 -4.14
CA TRP A 31 -2.26 -7.54 -3.14
C TRP A 31 -3.16 -6.31 -3.27
N ALA A 32 -3.27 -5.54 -2.20
CA ALA A 32 -3.93 -4.25 -2.24
C ALA A 32 -3.11 -3.17 -1.54
N VAL A 33 -3.20 -1.95 -2.09
CA VAL A 33 -2.72 -0.72 -1.47
C VAL A 33 -3.95 0.16 -1.22
N LEU A 34 -4.39 0.21 0.03
CA LEU A 34 -5.46 1.10 0.47
C LEU A 34 -4.81 2.35 1.08
N PHE A 35 -5.13 3.52 0.54
CA PHE A 35 -4.59 4.77 1.06
C PHE A 35 -5.68 5.83 1.25
N SER A 36 -5.52 6.67 2.28
CA SER A 36 -6.42 7.80 2.51
C SER A 36 -5.76 9.12 2.13
N HIS A 37 -6.57 10.10 1.74
CA HIS A 37 -6.17 11.49 1.54
C HIS A 37 -7.11 12.42 2.31
N PRO A 38 -6.60 13.55 2.84
CA PRO A 38 -7.38 14.41 3.72
C PRO A 38 -8.63 15.02 3.08
N LYS A 39 -8.53 15.56 1.85
CA LYS A 39 -9.62 16.31 1.22
C LYS A 39 -9.42 16.48 -0.27
N ASP A 40 -10.50 16.39 -1.03
CA ASP A 40 -10.54 16.70 -2.46
C ASP A 40 -10.24 18.18 -2.72
N PHE A 41 -9.84 18.50 -3.94
CA PHE A 41 -9.52 19.86 -4.41
C PHE A 41 -8.48 20.58 -3.51
N THR A 42 -7.47 19.83 -3.04
CA THR A 42 -6.36 20.39 -2.27
C THR A 42 -5.01 20.11 -2.94
N PRO A 43 -4.01 21.01 -2.81
CA PRO A 43 -2.79 20.91 -3.60
C PRO A 43 -2.01 19.62 -3.37
N VAL A 44 -1.75 19.25 -2.12
CA VAL A 44 -0.95 18.03 -1.80
C VAL A 44 -1.68 16.78 -2.25
N CYS A 45 -2.99 16.68 -2.03
CA CYS A 45 -3.77 15.52 -2.44
C CYS A 45 -3.80 15.38 -3.96
N THR A 46 -3.92 16.49 -4.72
CA THR A 46 -3.83 16.48 -6.18
C THR A 46 -2.51 15.86 -6.65
N THR A 47 -1.38 16.29 -6.08
CA THR A 47 -0.07 15.74 -6.44
C THR A 47 0.07 14.27 -6.07
N GLU A 48 -0.48 13.84 -4.93
CA GLU A 48 -0.43 12.45 -4.49
C GLU A 48 -1.24 11.52 -5.40
N LEU A 49 -2.48 11.91 -5.73
CA LEU A 49 -3.32 11.07 -6.57
C LEU A 49 -2.74 10.92 -7.98
N GLY A 50 -2.16 11.99 -8.53
CA GLY A 50 -1.43 11.94 -9.79
C GLY A 50 -0.16 11.06 -9.70
N ALA A 51 0.58 11.14 -8.60
CA ALA A 51 1.75 10.27 -8.38
C ALA A 51 1.33 8.79 -8.35
N VAL A 52 0.25 8.43 -7.65
CA VAL A 52 -0.30 7.08 -7.65
C VAL A 52 -0.73 6.66 -9.06
N ALA A 53 -1.42 7.54 -9.79
CA ALA A 53 -1.85 7.27 -11.16
C ALA A 53 -0.65 6.99 -12.09
N SER A 54 0.46 7.71 -11.93
CA SER A 54 1.69 7.46 -12.70
C SER A 54 2.31 6.09 -12.42
N LEU A 55 2.03 5.51 -11.27
CA LEU A 55 2.57 4.21 -10.80
C LEU A 55 1.60 3.04 -10.99
N GLU A 56 0.39 3.25 -11.52
CA GLU A 56 -0.63 2.20 -11.67
C GLU A 56 -0.11 0.95 -12.39
N LYS A 57 0.65 1.14 -13.47
CA LYS A 57 1.27 0.01 -14.20
C LYS A 57 2.27 -0.76 -13.33
N GLN A 58 3.02 -0.06 -12.48
CA GLN A 58 3.98 -0.70 -11.60
C GLN A 58 3.28 -1.52 -10.51
N PHE A 59 2.18 -1.01 -9.94
CA PHE A 59 1.35 -1.77 -9.01
C PHE A 59 0.73 -3.00 -9.69
N ALA A 60 0.16 -2.84 -10.88
CA ALA A 60 -0.45 -3.93 -11.64
C ALA A 60 0.55 -5.04 -11.98
N GLN A 61 1.79 -4.71 -12.38
CA GLN A 61 2.87 -5.68 -12.62
C GLN A 61 3.22 -6.52 -11.38
N ARG A 62 2.95 -6.00 -10.19
CA ARG A 62 3.13 -6.67 -8.89
C ARG A 62 1.87 -7.38 -8.40
N GLY A 63 0.84 -7.48 -9.23
CA GLY A 63 -0.45 -8.05 -8.83
C GLY A 63 -1.12 -7.26 -7.69
N ALA A 64 -0.83 -5.97 -7.57
CA ALA A 64 -1.38 -5.10 -6.54
C ALA A 64 -2.43 -4.16 -7.12
N LYS A 65 -3.62 -4.17 -6.51
CA LYS A 65 -4.68 -3.21 -6.79
C LYS A 65 -4.54 -2.02 -5.85
N VAL A 66 -4.84 -0.83 -6.36
CA VAL A 66 -4.76 0.41 -5.59
C VAL A 66 -6.16 0.99 -5.41
N ILE A 67 -6.45 1.51 -4.23
CA ILE A 67 -7.72 2.16 -3.92
C ILE A 67 -7.48 3.33 -2.95
N GLY A 68 -8.04 4.49 -3.30
CA GLY A 68 -8.00 5.67 -2.46
C GLY A 68 -9.27 5.83 -1.62
N LEU A 69 -9.18 6.58 -0.52
CA LEU A 69 -10.28 6.90 0.36
C LEU A 69 -10.18 8.33 0.87
N SER A 70 -11.29 9.05 0.88
CA SER A 70 -11.47 10.21 1.73
C SER A 70 -12.88 10.28 2.30
N VAL A 71 -13.10 11.23 3.19
CA VAL A 71 -14.43 11.50 3.75
C VAL A 71 -15.32 12.33 2.81
N ASP A 72 -14.78 12.76 1.67
CA ASP A 72 -15.56 13.46 0.65
C ASP A 72 -16.50 12.50 -0.08
N PRO A 73 -17.65 12.98 -0.62
CA PRO A 73 -18.57 12.14 -1.36
C PRO A 73 -18.03 11.80 -2.76
N ILE A 74 -18.45 10.67 -3.33
CA ILE A 74 -18.04 10.21 -4.68
C ILE A 74 -18.25 11.27 -5.76
N SER A 75 -19.32 12.06 -5.66
CA SER A 75 -19.59 13.14 -6.61
C SER A 75 -18.52 14.24 -6.59
N SER A 76 -17.82 14.42 -5.47
CA SER A 76 -16.64 15.28 -5.36
C SER A 76 -15.44 14.65 -6.07
N HIS A 77 -15.12 13.40 -5.76
CA HIS A 77 -14.05 12.65 -6.41
C HIS A 77 -14.17 12.66 -7.93
N SER A 78 -15.38 12.35 -8.45
CA SER A 78 -15.62 12.28 -9.90
C SER A 78 -15.39 13.62 -10.61
N LYS A 79 -15.72 14.72 -9.96
CA LYS A 79 -15.46 16.07 -10.50
C LYS A 79 -13.98 16.46 -10.46
N TRP A 80 -13.27 15.95 -9.47
CA TRP A 80 -11.88 16.31 -9.24
C TRP A 80 -10.88 15.54 -10.12
N GLN A 81 -11.27 14.39 -10.66
CA GLN A 81 -10.38 13.57 -11.50
C GLN A 81 -9.82 14.34 -12.71
N SER A 82 -10.63 15.21 -13.35
CA SER A 82 -10.17 16.06 -14.46
C SER A 82 -9.08 17.04 -14.06
N ASP A 83 -9.20 17.65 -12.87
CA ASP A 83 -8.22 18.61 -12.37
C ASP A 83 -6.89 17.89 -12.04
N ILE A 84 -6.98 16.66 -11.49
CA ILE A 84 -5.79 15.85 -11.22
C ILE A 84 -5.05 15.56 -12.52
N GLU A 85 -5.74 15.14 -13.56
CA GLU A 85 -5.16 14.86 -14.87
C GLU A 85 -4.55 16.12 -15.49
N GLU A 86 -5.26 17.25 -15.47
CA GLU A 86 -4.78 18.52 -15.99
C GLU A 86 -3.49 18.99 -15.31
N VAL A 87 -3.43 18.87 -13.97
CA VAL A 87 -2.28 19.34 -13.18
C VAL A 87 -1.09 18.40 -13.29
N THR A 88 -1.31 17.08 -13.29
CA THR A 88 -0.24 16.09 -13.16
C THR A 88 0.12 15.37 -14.45
N GLY A 89 -0.73 15.42 -15.45
CA GLY A 89 -0.60 14.69 -16.70
C GLY A 89 -0.99 13.22 -16.62
N TYR A 90 -1.58 12.78 -15.49
CA TYR A 90 -1.97 11.38 -15.26
C TYR A 90 -3.44 11.27 -14.85
N ALA A 91 -4.22 10.52 -15.64
CA ALA A 91 -5.61 10.21 -15.32
C ALA A 91 -5.69 9.14 -14.21
N VAL A 92 -6.62 9.31 -13.29
CA VAL A 92 -6.87 8.37 -12.20
C VAL A 92 -7.77 7.23 -12.70
N HIS A 93 -7.22 6.01 -12.83
CA HIS A 93 -7.95 4.82 -13.26
C HIS A 93 -8.21 3.82 -12.13
N TYR A 94 -7.81 4.12 -10.89
CA TYR A 94 -8.12 3.32 -9.71
C TYR A 94 -9.35 3.87 -8.98
N PRO A 95 -10.10 3.04 -8.25
CA PRO A 95 -11.29 3.48 -7.54
C PRO A 95 -10.97 4.40 -6.37
N LEU A 96 -11.83 5.39 -6.14
CA LEU A 96 -11.83 6.27 -4.97
C LEU A 96 -13.09 6.01 -4.15
N ILE A 97 -12.93 5.70 -2.87
CA ILE A 97 -14.02 5.50 -1.89
C ILE A 97 -14.44 6.84 -1.33
N GLY A 98 -15.75 7.14 -1.39
CA GLY A 98 -16.35 8.23 -0.62
C GLY A 98 -16.85 7.70 0.73
N ASP A 99 -16.33 8.24 1.84
CA ASP A 99 -16.69 7.82 3.20
C ASP A 99 -17.23 8.99 4.06
N PRO A 100 -18.32 9.67 3.63
CA PRO A 100 -18.84 10.84 4.36
C PRO A 100 -19.38 10.50 5.77
N GLU A 101 -19.68 9.23 6.01
CA GLU A 101 -20.12 8.72 7.32
C GLU A 101 -18.97 8.26 8.22
N LEU A 102 -17.72 8.37 7.76
CA LEU A 102 -16.50 8.00 8.50
C LEU A 102 -16.44 6.52 8.91
N LYS A 103 -17.19 5.65 8.25
CA LYS A 103 -17.28 4.23 8.61
C LYS A 103 -15.96 3.50 8.38
N ILE A 104 -15.42 3.65 7.18
CA ILE A 104 -14.17 2.97 6.80
C ILE A 104 -12.97 3.68 7.40
N ALA A 105 -12.98 5.02 7.42
CA ALA A 105 -11.93 5.82 8.05
C ALA A 105 -11.73 5.46 9.53
N LYS A 106 -12.83 5.23 10.28
CA LYS A 106 -12.76 4.74 11.67
C LYS A 106 -12.33 3.30 11.77
N LEU A 107 -12.85 2.44 10.90
CA LEU A 107 -12.53 1.00 10.87
C LEU A 107 -11.02 0.77 10.68
N TYR A 108 -10.37 1.61 9.86
CA TYR A 108 -8.96 1.55 9.55
C TYR A 108 -8.09 2.52 10.36
N ASP A 109 -8.65 3.20 11.36
CA ASP A 109 -7.91 4.15 12.22
C ASP A 109 -7.18 5.23 11.41
N MET A 110 -7.86 5.77 10.38
CA MET A 110 -7.31 6.75 9.44
C MET A 110 -7.56 8.20 9.86
N LEU A 111 -8.26 8.43 10.96
CA LEU A 111 -8.56 9.78 11.47
C LEU A 111 -7.43 10.25 12.39
N PRO A 112 -7.14 11.56 12.44
CA PRO A 112 -6.24 12.13 13.45
C PRO A 112 -6.74 11.86 14.87
N GLY A 113 -5.81 11.78 15.84
CA GLY A 113 -6.15 11.50 17.24
C GLY A 113 -7.05 12.55 17.90
N ASP A 114 -7.08 13.77 17.37
CA ASP A 114 -7.97 14.87 17.79
C ASP A 114 -9.31 14.90 17.03
N ALA A 115 -9.54 14.01 16.08
CA ALA A 115 -10.79 13.94 15.33
C ALA A 115 -12.00 13.58 16.21
N GLY A 116 -11.78 12.95 17.36
CA GLY A 116 -12.79 12.48 18.31
C GLY A 116 -13.54 11.23 17.85
N ASP A 117 -14.28 10.63 18.77
CA ASP A 117 -14.91 9.32 18.57
C ASP A 117 -16.22 9.36 17.77
N THR A 118 -16.82 10.53 17.61
CA THR A 118 -18.11 10.70 16.95
C THR A 118 -18.07 11.76 15.85
N SER A 119 -18.87 11.56 14.80
CA SER A 119 -19.11 12.56 13.76
C SER A 119 -20.28 13.50 14.10
N GLU A 120 -20.92 13.34 15.27
CA GLU A 120 -22.06 14.14 15.67
C GLU A 120 -21.67 15.62 15.80
N GLY A 121 -22.39 16.49 15.09
CA GLY A 121 -22.11 17.92 15.04
C GLY A 121 -20.87 18.33 14.24
N ARG A 122 -20.14 17.37 13.61
CA ARG A 122 -18.97 17.65 12.78
C ARG A 122 -19.29 17.48 11.29
N THR A 123 -18.60 18.25 10.46
CA THR A 123 -18.64 18.07 9.01
C THR A 123 -17.51 17.13 8.58
N PRO A 124 -17.61 16.48 7.40
CA PRO A 124 -16.50 15.71 6.83
C PRO A 124 -15.18 16.48 6.75
N ALA A 125 -15.23 17.79 6.50
CA ALA A 125 -14.03 18.64 6.47
C ALA A 125 -13.31 18.74 7.83
N GLN A 126 -14.03 18.60 8.94
CA GLN A 126 -13.47 18.60 10.30
C GLN A 126 -12.91 17.23 10.71
N ASN A 127 -13.30 16.18 9.99
CA ASN A 127 -12.86 14.81 10.21
C ASN A 127 -12.02 14.28 9.05
N ALA A 128 -11.31 15.14 8.34
CA ALA A 128 -10.41 14.76 7.26
C ALA A 128 -9.46 13.63 7.70
N THR A 129 -9.26 12.64 6.83
CA THR A 129 -8.35 11.53 7.12
C THR A 129 -6.90 11.99 7.12
N ALA A 130 -6.06 11.35 7.93
CA ALA A 130 -4.62 11.44 7.80
C ALA A 130 -4.16 10.80 6.47
N ARG A 131 -2.88 10.96 6.11
CA ARG A 131 -2.30 10.32 4.92
C ARG A 131 -1.80 8.92 5.26
N THR A 132 -2.72 7.99 5.45
CA THR A 132 -2.42 6.61 5.84
C THR A 132 -2.34 5.70 4.61
N VAL A 133 -1.47 4.71 4.64
CA VAL A 133 -1.35 3.64 3.65
C VAL A 133 -1.35 2.31 4.36
N PHE A 134 -2.12 1.36 3.85
CA PHE A 134 -2.05 -0.04 4.20
C PHE A 134 -1.67 -0.86 2.96
N VAL A 135 -0.64 -1.69 3.08
CA VAL A 135 -0.38 -2.77 2.11
C VAL A 135 -0.96 -4.05 2.69
N ILE A 136 -1.83 -4.69 1.93
CA ILE A 136 -2.57 -5.89 2.35
C ILE A 136 -2.19 -7.03 1.41
N GLY A 137 -1.82 -8.17 1.98
CA GLY A 137 -1.41 -9.35 1.24
C GLY A 137 -2.59 -10.18 0.72
N PRO A 138 -2.30 -11.23 -0.09
CA PRO A 138 -3.31 -12.17 -0.58
C PRO A 138 -4.08 -12.88 0.54
N ASP A 139 -3.44 -13.06 1.69
CA ASP A 139 -4.01 -13.61 2.92
C ASP A 139 -4.93 -12.62 3.67
N LYS A 140 -5.23 -11.46 3.07
CA LYS A 140 -6.01 -10.36 3.64
C LYS A 140 -5.40 -9.79 4.94
N ARG A 141 -4.11 -10.01 5.17
CA ARG A 141 -3.43 -9.47 6.35
C ARG A 141 -2.63 -8.23 6.02
N ILE A 142 -2.59 -7.32 6.97
CA ILE A 142 -1.80 -6.09 6.90
C ILE A 142 -0.31 -6.44 6.90
N LYS A 143 0.41 -5.99 5.90
CA LYS A 143 1.85 -6.19 5.71
C LYS A 143 2.67 -4.92 5.95
N LEU A 144 2.07 -3.76 5.75
CA LEU A 144 2.66 -2.45 6.00
C LEU A 144 1.58 -1.48 6.43
N THR A 145 1.93 -0.59 7.35
CA THR A 145 1.17 0.62 7.65
C THR A 145 2.12 1.81 7.68
N LEU A 146 1.75 2.88 6.98
CA LEU A 146 2.44 4.18 7.03
C LEU A 146 1.40 5.26 7.28
N SER A 147 1.73 6.24 8.11
CA SER A 147 0.88 7.39 8.33
C SER A 147 1.71 8.66 8.35
N TYR A 148 1.30 9.64 7.54
CA TYR A 148 1.95 10.94 7.40
C TYR A 148 1.01 12.04 7.87
N PRO A 149 1.53 13.15 8.40
CA PRO A 149 0.72 14.32 8.71
C PRO A 149 0.13 14.93 7.43
N MET A 150 -0.98 15.65 7.57
CA MET A 150 -1.72 16.20 6.43
C MET A 150 -0.89 17.12 5.53
N THR A 151 0.14 17.77 6.09
CA THR A 151 1.02 18.73 5.38
C THR A 151 2.13 18.08 4.56
N THR A 152 2.33 16.76 4.71
CA THR A 152 3.47 16.06 4.10
C THR A 152 2.99 15.06 3.05
N GLY A 153 3.28 15.34 1.77
CA GLY A 153 3.03 14.38 0.67
C GLY A 153 3.90 13.14 0.81
N ARG A 154 3.32 11.97 0.50
CA ARG A 154 3.98 10.66 0.62
C ARG A 154 4.90 10.39 -0.56
N ASN A 155 5.90 9.55 -0.32
CA ASN A 155 6.74 8.97 -1.36
C ASN A 155 6.14 7.62 -1.81
N PHE A 156 5.44 7.59 -2.94
CA PHE A 156 4.81 6.37 -3.46
C PHE A 156 5.81 5.42 -4.12
N ASP A 157 7.00 5.87 -4.54
CA ASP A 157 8.08 4.98 -4.96
C ASP A 157 8.55 4.11 -3.79
N GLU A 158 8.53 4.63 -2.56
CA GLU A 158 8.81 3.84 -1.36
C GLU A 158 7.74 2.77 -1.13
N ILE A 159 6.48 3.04 -1.42
CA ILE A 159 5.42 2.03 -1.32
C ILE A 159 5.66 0.89 -2.31
N VAL A 160 6.04 1.22 -3.55
CA VAL A 160 6.43 0.23 -4.57
C VAL A 160 7.66 -0.56 -4.12
N ARG A 161 8.71 0.11 -3.63
CA ARG A 161 9.93 -0.53 -3.11
C ARG A 161 9.63 -1.51 -1.97
N VAL A 162 8.80 -1.11 -1.02
CA VAL A 162 8.43 -1.99 0.11
C VAL A 162 7.57 -3.15 -0.35
N LEU A 163 6.66 -2.94 -1.31
CA LEU A 163 5.87 -4.02 -1.91
C LEU A 163 6.79 -5.06 -2.57
N ASP A 164 7.80 -4.64 -3.34
CA ASP A 164 8.82 -5.54 -3.90
C ASP A 164 9.52 -6.34 -2.80
N SER A 165 9.95 -5.66 -1.74
CA SER A 165 10.61 -6.29 -0.59
C SER A 165 9.73 -7.35 0.07
N ILE A 166 8.47 -7.02 0.36
CA ILE A 166 7.53 -7.93 1.04
C ILE A 166 7.22 -9.14 0.15
N GLN A 167 7.01 -8.93 -1.14
CA GLN A 167 6.75 -10.02 -2.09
C GLN A 167 7.96 -10.95 -2.24
N LEU A 168 9.16 -10.41 -2.30
CA LEU A 168 10.40 -11.20 -2.36
C LEU A 168 10.58 -12.05 -1.09
N THR A 169 10.43 -11.44 0.08
CA THR A 169 10.62 -12.12 1.37
C THR A 169 9.51 -13.12 1.70
N ALA A 170 8.33 -12.96 1.11
CA ALA A 170 7.25 -13.96 1.21
C ALA A 170 7.53 -15.22 0.39
N LYS A 171 8.27 -15.11 -0.71
CA LYS A 171 8.59 -16.23 -1.60
C LYS A 171 9.90 -16.92 -1.24
N HIS A 172 10.87 -16.17 -0.71
CA HIS A 172 12.22 -16.65 -0.46
C HIS A 172 12.60 -16.44 1.02
N ARG A 173 13.47 -17.30 1.51
CA ARG A 173 13.98 -17.23 2.90
C ARG A 173 15.11 -16.21 3.04
N VAL A 174 14.83 -14.99 2.60
CA VAL A 174 15.73 -13.84 2.62
C VAL A 174 15.06 -12.65 3.31
N ALA A 175 15.88 -11.66 3.65
CA ALA A 175 15.46 -10.35 4.12
C ALA A 175 16.14 -9.27 3.28
N THR A 176 15.50 -8.12 3.11
CA THR A 176 16.09 -6.99 2.41
C THR A 176 16.83 -6.08 3.40
N PRO A 177 18.07 -5.64 3.08
CA PRO A 177 18.78 -4.68 3.92
C PRO A 177 18.13 -3.28 3.87
N ALA A 178 18.56 -2.40 4.77
CA ALA A 178 18.15 -1.00 4.76
C ALA A 178 18.42 -0.37 3.37
N ASN A 179 17.46 0.43 2.89
CA ASN A 179 17.51 1.12 1.59
C ASN A 179 17.60 0.21 0.35
N TRP A 180 17.42 -1.08 0.50
CA TRP A 180 17.45 -2.04 -0.59
C TRP A 180 16.53 -1.63 -1.74
N LYS A 181 17.00 -1.83 -2.96
CA LYS A 181 16.25 -1.68 -4.20
C LYS A 181 16.21 -3.00 -4.96
N GLN A 182 15.18 -3.18 -5.75
CA GLN A 182 15.04 -4.38 -6.58
C GLN A 182 16.29 -4.60 -7.46
N GLY A 183 16.83 -5.82 -7.42
CA GLY A 183 18.05 -6.22 -8.12
C GLY A 183 19.32 -6.18 -7.25
N GLU A 184 19.29 -5.60 -6.07
CA GLU A 184 20.43 -5.57 -5.14
C GLU A 184 20.50 -6.85 -4.30
N ASP A 185 21.70 -7.09 -3.71
CA ASP A 185 21.93 -8.22 -2.82
C ASP A 185 20.97 -8.20 -1.63
N VAL A 186 20.60 -9.40 -1.18
CA VAL A 186 19.71 -9.63 -0.04
C VAL A 186 20.41 -10.40 1.07
N ILE A 187 19.82 -10.42 2.25
CA ILE A 187 20.33 -11.09 3.43
C ILE A 187 19.66 -12.47 3.55
N ILE A 188 20.47 -13.53 3.69
CA ILE A 188 19.95 -14.86 4.01
C ILE A 188 19.49 -14.86 5.48
N THR A 189 18.24 -15.26 5.74
CA THR A 189 17.69 -15.26 7.10
C THR A 189 18.46 -16.19 8.04
N GLY A 190 18.51 -15.87 9.34
CA GLY A 190 19.20 -16.67 10.34
C GLY A 190 18.63 -18.09 10.52
N ALA A 191 17.41 -18.32 10.06
CA ALA A 191 16.76 -19.64 10.10
C ALA A 191 17.34 -20.64 9.07
N VAL A 192 18.10 -20.18 8.09
CA VAL A 192 18.76 -21.02 7.07
C VAL A 192 20.14 -21.42 7.57
N SER A 193 20.44 -22.73 7.70
CA SER A 193 21.77 -23.21 8.09
C SER A 193 22.82 -22.91 7.01
N ASN A 194 24.12 -23.02 7.34
CA ASN A 194 25.17 -22.79 6.35
C ASN A 194 25.17 -23.87 5.24
N GLU A 195 24.86 -25.11 5.62
CA GLU A 195 24.77 -26.23 4.66
C GLU A 195 23.57 -26.03 3.70
N GLU A 196 22.45 -25.56 4.22
CA GLU A 196 21.28 -25.25 3.43
C GLU A 196 21.52 -24.01 2.55
N ALA A 197 22.16 -22.96 3.10
CA ALA A 197 22.50 -21.75 2.34
C ALA A 197 23.41 -22.09 1.15
N ALA A 198 24.39 -22.98 1.31
CA ALA A 198 25.26 -23.40 0.23
C ALA A 198 24.52 -24.10 -0.92
N LYS A 199 23.40 -24.79 -0.60
CA LYS A 199 22.56 -25.48 -1.60
C LYS A 199 21.57 -24.54 -2.27
N VAL A 200 20.90 -23.69 -1.48
CA VAL A 200 19.81 -22.83 -1.98
C VAL A 200 20.34 -21.52 -2.60
N PHE A 201 21.44 -21.01 -2.07
CA PHE A 201 22.07 -19.75 -2.51
C PHE A 201 23.55 -19.99 -2.87
N PRO A 202 23.85 -20.71 -3.94
CA PRO A 202 25.23 -21.01 -4.31
C PRO A 202 26.03 -19.73 -4.55
N GLY A 203 27.22 -19.65 -3.95
CA GLY A 203 28.07 -18.47 -4.06
C GLY A 203 27.72 -17.32 -3.09
N TYR A 204 26.87 -17.58 -2.11
CA TYR A 204 26.59 -16.57 -1.08
C TYR A 204 27.88 -16.12 -0.35
N LYS A 205 27.84 -14.91 0.21
CA LYS A 205 28.97 -14.31 0.92
C LYS A 205 28.68 -14.25 2.44
N THR A 206 29.63 -14.65 3.25
CA THR A 206 29.59 -14.45 4.70
C THR A 206 30.36 -13.18 5.05
N VAL A 207 29.65 -12.12 5.39
CA VAL A 207 30.25 -10.86 5.86
C VAL A 207 30.58 -10.96 7.35
N LYS A 208 29.68 -11.53 8.11
CA LYS A 208 29.80 -11.89 9.53
C LYS A 208 29.05 -13.20 9.77
N PRO A 209 29.30 -13.93 10.88
CA PRO A 209 28.55 -15.15 11.17
C PRO A 209 27.04 -14.97 11.18
N TYR A 210 26.54 -13.79 11.53
CA TYR A 210 25.14 -13.42 11.54
C TYR A 210 24.68 -12.64 10.31
N LEU A 211 25.57 -12.30 9.37
CA LEU A 211 25.29 -11.49 8.18
C LEU A 211 25.83 -12.19 6.93
N ARG A 212 24.95 -12.84 6.23
CA ARG A 212 25.23 -13.55 4.98
C ARG A 212 24.41 -12.94 3.86
N THR A 213 25.03 -12.61 2.75
CA THR A 213 24.37 -11.98 1.58
C THR A 213 24.43 -12.86 0.37
N THR A 214 23.44 -12.72 -0.49
CA THR A 214 23.35 -13.39 -1.79
C THR A 214 22.74 -12.43 -2.80
N PRO A 215 23.04 -12.56 -4.10
CA PRO A 215 22.26 -11.86 -5.12
C PRO A 215 20.76 -12.12 -4.92
N GLN A 216 19.93 -11.14 -5.29
CA GLN A 216 18.48 -11.32 -5.25
C GLN A 216 18.07 -12.60 -5.98
N PRO A 217 17.34 -13.53 -5.32
CA PRO A 217 16.79 -14.68 -6.01
C PRO A 217 15.89 -14.23 -7.17
N GLN A 218 16.09 -14.79 -8.35
CA GLN A 218 15.21 -14.54 -9.48
C GLN A 218 13.94 -15.37 -9.33
N GLU A 219 12.81 -14.86 -9.83
CA GLU A 219 11.64 -15.71 -10.02
C GLU A 219 12.05 -16.82 -10.99
N GLU A 220 11.91 -18.08 -10.57
CA GLU A 220 12.01 -19.19 -11.52
C GLU A 220 11.01 -18.90 -12.64
N ALA A 221 11.51 -18.77 -13.85
CA ALA A 221 10.65 -18.66 -15.02
C ALA A 221 9.67 -19.84 -14.94
N ALA A 222 8.37 -19.53 -14.84
CA ALA A 222 7.35 -20.56 -14.78
C ALA A 222 7.57 -21.46 -16.00
N LEU A 223 8.15 -22.64 -15.78
CA LEU A 223 8.25 -23.67 -16.80
C LEU A 223 6.81 -23.97 -17.19
N SER A 224 6.42 -23.45 -18.36
CA SER A 224 5.17 -23.79 -19.01
C SER A 224 5.07 -25.31 -19.12
N LYS A 225 4.15 -25.87 -18.29
CA LYS A 225 3.67 -27.23 -18.48
C LYS A 225 2.60 -27.24 -19.56
#